data_4e216352d146296e5ad567f4c4ffb7dd
#
_entry.id   4e216352d146296e5ad567f4c4ffb7dd
#
_cell.length_a   1.000
_cell.length_b   1.000
_cell.length_c   1.000
_cell.angle_alpha   90.00
_cell.angle_beta   90.00
_cell.angle_gamma   90.00
#
_symmetry.space_group_name_H-M   'P 1'
#
loop_
_entity.id
_entity.type
_entity.pdbx_description
1 polymer ?
#
loop_
_entity_poly.entity_id
_entity_poly.type
_entity_poly.pdbx_seq_one_letter_code
_entity_poly.pdbx_strand_id
1 'polypeptide(L)'
;MTKSSRTNQLAQRISALLVDLNMGKRVDINQLAERFEVSIRTLQRDINERLDFLPWEELGPRFYKLNRQKLDILTEEDIQRFALFASISNLFPSVDKAFYQEKLTQSVQVKGFQYEDISHLKAQFDLLNQAIHESKKISFKYKKLSTTQNSFYQISPYLLTNKNGIWYLVGTDNNQNDKQKTFCFTQISQLEVLAEHFIPNQQFIEQIKNSDSLSHGNVITEVVIQVSAFAAPFFLRRNLLPNQKLLHKLENGELLLASENVNPLDILPIVQYWIPHLAIISPQKLQGELQNNLVQYLNKMESK
;
A
#
# COMPACT_ATOMS: atom_id res chain seq x y z
N MET A 1 0.14 -29.23 -31.96
CA MET A 1 0.60 -28.13 -31.09
C MET A 1 -0.48 -27.80 -30.07
N THR A 2 -0.23 -28.07 -28.82
CA THR A 2 -1.19 -27.98 -27.72
C THR A 2 -1.50 -26.53 -27.34
N LYS A 3 -2.72 -26.25 -26.88
CA LYS A 3 -3.19 -24.93 -26.41
C LYS A 3 -2.20 -24.24 -25.43
N SER A 4 -1.51 -24.99 -24.59
CA SER A 4 -0.49 -24.54 -23.62
C SER A 4 0.74 -23.88 -24.31
N SER A 5 1.18 -24.38 -25.45
CA SER A 5 2.33 -23.82 -26.20
C SER A 5 2.03 -22.43 -26.79
N ARG A 6 0.81 -22.20 -27.28
CA ARG A 6 0.40 -20.91 -27.86
C ARG A 6 0.24 -19.81 -26.81
N THR A 7 -0.24 -20.15 -25.62
CA THR A 7 -0.40 -19.19 -24.50
C THR A 7 0.96 -18.74 -23.96
N ASN A 8 1.92 -19.67 -23.83
CA ASN A 8 3.29 -19.35 -23.42
C ASN A 8 4.00 -18.46 -24.45
N GLN A 9 3.83 -18.72 -25.74
CA GLN A 9 4.39 -17.88 -26.80
C GLN A 9 3.80 -16.47 -26.79
N LEU A 10 2.49 -16.31 -26.53
CA LEU A 10 1.86 -15.02 -26.40
C LEU A 10 2.40 -14.25 -25.19
N ALA A 11 2.49 -14.89 -24.01
CA ALA A 11 3.00 -14.26 -22.80
C ALA A 11 4.45 -13.79 -22.97
N GLN A 12 5.32 -14.60 -23.56
CA GLN A 12 6.71 -14.24 -23.86
C GLN A 12 6.79 -13.05 -24.81
N ARG A 13 5.96 -13.03 -25.85
CA ARG A 13 5.94 -11.95 -26.84
C ARG A 13 5.46 -10.63 -26.22
N ILE A 14 4.38 -10.65 -25.46
CA ILE A 14 3.86 -9.47 -24.76
C ILE A 14 4.88 -8.96 -23.74
N SER A 15 5.50 -9.85 -22.96
CA SER A 15 6.53 -9.47 -21.99
C SER A 15 7.74 -8.79 -22.68
N ALA A 16 8.26 -9.36 -23.76
CA ALA A 16 9.39 -8.79 -24.49
C ALA A 16 9.04 -7.43 -25.11
N LEU A 17 7.82 -7.30 -25.66
CA LEU A 17 7.32 -6.04 -26.19
C LEU A 17 7.24 -4.96 -25.09
N LEU A 18 6.69 -5.29 -23.92
CA LEU A 18 6.59 -4.37 -22.79
C LEU A 18 7.97 -3.94 -22.27
N VAL A 19 8.96 -4.82 -22.26
CA VAL A 19 10.34 -4.49 -21.90
C VAL A 19 10.93 -3.47 -22.87
N ASP A 20 10.81 -3.68 -24.20
CA ASP A 20 11.32 -2.76 -25.21
C ASP A 20 10.62 -1.38 -25.11
N LEU A 21 9.31 -1.36 -24.90
CA LEU A 21 8.52 -0.14 -24.72
C LEU A 21 8.89 0.61 -23.44
N ASN A 22 9.10 -0.11 -22.33
CA ASN A 22 9.51 0.47 -21.05
C ASN A 22 10.91 1.11 -21.12
N MET A 23 11.80 0.56 -21.95
CA MET A 23 13.10 1.18 -22.24
C MET A 23 12.98 2.44 -23.13
N GLY A 24 11.76 2.83 -23.54
CA GLY A 24 11.49 3.99 -24.41
C GLY A 24 11.85 3.77 -25.86
N LYS A 25 12.04 2.53 -26.27
CA LYS A 25 12.34 2.19 -27.66
C LYS A 25 11.11 2.42 -28.55
N ARG A 26 11.34 2.96 -29.73
CA ARG A 26 10.37 2.92 -30.83
C ARG A 26 10.43 1.53 -31.47
N VAL A 27 9.32 0.84 -31.50
CA VAL A 27 9.22 -0.53 -32.02
C VAL A 27 8.70 -0.51 -33.45
N ASP A 28 9.35 -1.21 -34.34
CA ASP A 28 8.88 -1.45 -35.70
C ASP A 28 8.15 -2.78 -35.77
N ILE A 29 6.88 -2.76 -36.19
CA ILE A 29 6.02 -3.95 -36.23
C ILE A 29 6.56 -5.02 -37.19
N ASN A 30 7.28 -4.64 -38.25
CA ASN A 30 7.86 -5.59 -39.18
C ASN A 30 9.02 -6.36 -38.52
N GLN A 31 9.91 -5.65 -37.79
CA GLN A 31 11.00 -6.27 -37.04
C GLN A 31 10.49 -7.19 -35.93
N LEU A 32 9.39 -6.79 -35.26
CA LEU A 32 8.74 -7.64 -34.28
C LEU A 32 8.11 -8.90 -34.88
N ALA A 33 7.53 -8.76 -36.09
CA ALA A 33 6.93 -9.91 -36.78
C ALA A 33 7.99 -10.95 -37.15
N GLU A 34 9.16 -10.51 -37.62
CA GLU A 34 10.32 -11.37 -37.90
C GLU A 34 10.87 -11.99 -36.61
N ARG A 35 11.10 -11.18 -35.57
CA ARG A 35 11.64 -11.62 -34.26
C ARG A 35 10.80 -12.70 -33.59
N PHE A 36 9.48 -12.58 -33.68
CA PHE A 36 8.55 -13.49 -33.00
C PHE A 36 7.93 -14.54 -33.93
N GLU A 37 8.34 -14.55 -35.20
CA GLU A 37 7.83 -15.48 -36.22
C GLU A 37 6.30 -15.49 -36.31
N VAL A 38 5.69 -14.31 -36.25
CA VAL A 38 4.24 -14.12 -36.32
C VAL A 38 3.84 -13.13 -37.41
N SER A 39 2.59 -13.19 -37.86
CA SER A 39 2.09 -12.21 -38.84
C SER A 39 1.96 -10.82 -38.23
N ILE A 40 2.12 -9.77 -39.05
CA ILE A 40 1.88 -8.36 -38.68
C ILE A 40 0.46 -8.20 -38.07
N ARG A 41 -0.54 -8.89 -38.65
CA ARG A 41 -1.92 -8.88 -38.14
C ARG A 41 -2.03 -9.41 -36.71
N THR A 42 -1.22 -10.41 -36.35
CA THR A 42 -1.18 -10.95 -34.98
C THR A 42 -0.64 -9.90 -34.01
N LEU A 43 0.43 -9.18 -34.38
CA LEU A 43 1.01 -8.12 -33.55
C LEU A 43 0.10 -6.91 -33.45
N GLN A 44 -0.55 -6.51 -34.54
CA GLN A 44 -1.54 -5.43 -34.51
C GLN A 44 -2.68 -5.75 -33.54
N ARG A 45 -3.16 -7.00 -33.54
CA ARG A 45 -4.16 -7.45 -32.58
C ARG A 45 -3.62 -7.43 -31.15
N ASP A 46 -2.39 -7.86 -30.92
CA ASP A 46 -1.77 -7.84 -29.61
C ASP A 46 -1.63 -6.40 -29.07
N ILE A 47 -1.26 -5.45 -29.93
CA ILE A 47 -1.09 -4.05 -29.57
C ILE A 47 -2.44 -3.33 -29.42
N ASN A 48 -3.33 -3.45 -30.40
CA ASN A 48 -4.54 -2.63 -30.48
C ASN A 48 -5.71 -3.20 -29.67
N GLU A 49 -5.72 -4.52 -29.34
CA GLU A 49 -6.80 -5.14 -28.59
C GLU A 49 -6.37 -5.52 -27.17
N ARG A 50 -5.10 -5.92 -26.96
CA ARG A 50 -4.62 -6.41 -25.66
C ARG A 50 -3.84 -5.37 -24.88
N LEU A 51 -3.20 -4.44 -25.58
CA LEU A 51 -2.41 -3.34 -25.02
C LEU A 51 -3.00 -1.97 -25.36
N ASP A 52 -4.29 -1.91 -25.71
CA ASP A 52 -5.03 -0.68 -26.03
C ASP A 52 -5.05 0.32 -24.86
N PHE A 53 -4.95 -0.20 -23.62
CA PHE A 53 -4.90 0.60 -22.40
C PHE A 53 -3.59 1.40 -22.22
N LEU A 54 -2.56 1.12 -23.07
CA LEU A 54 -1.31 1.87 -23.00
C LEU A 54 -1.41 3.19 -23.79
N PRO A 55 -0.83 4.28 -23.28
CA PRO A 55 -0.82 5.56 -23.98
C PRO A 55 0.17 5.52 -25.14
N TRP A 56 -0.32 5.28 -26.33
CA TRP A 56 0.49 5.22 -27.54
C TRP A 56 0.77 6.62 -28.10
N GLU A 57 1.99 6.83 -28.66
CA GLU A 57 2.27 7.95 -29.55
C GLU A 57 1.71 7.64 -30.95
N GLU A 58 1.08 8.61 -31.61
CA GLU A 58 0.57 8.48 -32.95
C GLU A 58 1.74 8.57 -33.99
N LEU A 59 2.39 7.44 -34.26
CA LEU A 59 3.52 7.32 -35.18
C LEU A 59 3.15 6.63 -36.50
N GLY A 60 1.85 6.44 -36.76
CA GLY A 60 1.33 5.68 -37.89
C GLY A 60 1.32 4.15 -37.66
N PRO A 61 0.87 3.35 -38.67
CA PRO A 61 0.53 1.93 -38.45
C PRO A 61 1.75 1.00 -38.35
N ARG A 62 2.94 1.51 -38.57
CA ARG A 62 4.18 0.73 -38.58
C ARG A 62 4.95 0.82 -37.27
N PHE A 63 4.95 1.99 -36.65
CA PHE A 63 5.79 2.26 -35.49
C PHE A 63 4.95 2.48 -34.24
N TYR A 64 5.38 1.88 -33.12
CA TYR A 64 4.73 2.00 -31.82
C TYR A 64 5.73 2.48 -30.78
N LYS A 65 5.32 3.44 -29.98
CA LYS A 65 6.11 3.98 -28.86
C LYS A 65 5.14 4.47 -27.78
N LEU A 66 5.52 4.31 -26.53
CA LEU A 66 4.73 4.82 -25.42
C LEU A 66 4.94 6.32 -25.24
N ASN A 67 3.85 7.04 -25.08
CA ASN A 67 3.90 8.43 -24.67
C ASN A 67 4.22 8.49 -23.17
N ARG A 68 5.50 8.70 -22.86
CA ARG A 68 5.99 8.72 -21.47
C ARG A 68 5.37 9.82 -20.62
N GLN A 69 4.99 10.95 -21.21
CA GLN A 69 4.34 12.02 -20.47
C GLN A 69 2.94 11.63 -19.98
N LYS A 70 2.29 10.66 -20.64
CA LYS A 70 1.00 10.11 -20.22
C LYS A 70 1.13 8.86 -19.35
N LEU A 71 2.31 8.23 -19.28
CA LEU A 71 2.55 7.06 -18.41
C LEU A 71 2.66 7.43 -16.92
N ASP A 72 3.11 8.63 -16.64
CA ASP A 72 3.27 9.13 -15.26
C ASP A 72 1.95 9.64 -14.64
N ILE A 73 0.88 9.71 -15.43
CA ILE A 73 -0.44 10.15 -14.97
C ILE A 73 -1.36 8.93 -14.99
N LEU A 74 -1.40 8.22 -13.85
CA LEU A 74 -2.46 7.25 -13.62
C LEU A 74 -3.80 8.00 -13.64
N THR A 75 -4.69 7.60 -14.53
CA THR A 75 -6.05 8.14 -14.54
C THR A 75 -6.80 7.66 -13.28
N GLU A 76 -7.86 8.37 -12.90
CA GLU A 76 -8.70 7.95 -11.77
C GLU A 76 -9.25 6.52 -11.97
N GLU A 77 -9.58 6.16 -13.19
CA GLU A 77 -9.98 4.79 -13.56
C GLU A 77 -8.86 3.77 -13.36
N ASP A 78 -7.62 4.12 -13.70
CA ASP A 78 -6.47 3.22 -13.51
C ASP A 78 -6.17 3.01 -12.03
N ILE A 79 -6.27 4.07 -11.22
CA ILE A 79 -6.11 3.99 -9.76
C ILE A 79 -7.22 3.12 -9.14
N GLN A 80 -8.48 3.31 -9.57
CA GLN A 80 -9.60 2.50 -9.10
C GLN A 80 -9.45 1.03 -9.52
N ARG A 81 -9.08 0.76 -10.77
CA ARG A 81 -8.80 -0.60 -11.28
C ARG A 81 -7.63 -1.24 -10.57
N PHE A 82 -6.56 -0.48 -10.32
CA PHE A 82 -5.40 -0.96 -9.59
C PHE A 82 -5.72 -1.22 -8.11
N ALA A 83 -6.45 -0.33 -7.45
CA ALA A 83 -6.89 -0.51 -6.07
C ALA A 83 -7.80 -1.73 -5.92
N LEU A 84 -8.76 -1.90 -6.85
CA LEU A 84 -9.61 -3.09 -6.89
C LEU A 84 -8.78 -4.35 -7.14
N PHE A 85 -7.85 -4.33 -8.09
CA PHE A 85 -6.94 -5.44 -8.38
C PHE A 85 -6.02 -5.74 -7.20
N ALA A 86 -5.41 -4.75 -6.57
CA ALA A 86 -4.52 -4.93 -5.42
C ALA A 86 -5.25 -5.50 -4.21
N SER A 87 -6.50 -5.09 -3.96
CA SER A 87 -7.30 -5.59 -2.83
C SER A 87 -7.74 -7.04 -3.00
N ILE A 88 -7.89 -7.52 -4.23
CA ILE A 88 -8.34 -8.89 -4.52
C ILE A 88 -7.23 -9.81 -5.05
N SER A 89 -6.12 -9.28 -5.55
CA SER A 89 -5.03 -10.09 -6.13
C SER A 89 -4.45 -11.10 -5.14
N ASN A 90 -4.37 -10.74 -3.86
CA ASN A 90 -3.88 -11.61 -2.80
C ASN A 90 -4.89 -12.69 -2.37
N LEU A 91 -6.13 -12.60 -2.82
CA LEU A 91 -7.18 -13.58 -2.50
C LEU A 91 -7.18 -14.76 -3.47
N PHE A 92 -6.55 -14.61 -4.65
CA PHE A 92 -6.60 -15.61 -5.72
C PHE A 92 -5.21 -15.85 -6.32
N PRO A 93 -4.58 -16.99 -6.05
CA PRO A 93 -3.18 -17.24 -6.41
C PRO A 93 -2.87 -17.42 -7.90
N SER A 94 -3.86 -17.62 -8.76
CA SER A 94 -3.62 -17.78 -10.20
C SER A 94 -4.89 -17.61 -11.01
N VAL A 95 -5.27 -16.39 -11.37
CA VAL A 95 -6.46 -16.17 -12.17
C VAL A 95 -6.22 -15.21 -13.33
N ASP A 96 -6.76 -15.57 -14.48
CA ASP A 96 -6.74 -14.81 -15.72
C ASP A 96 -7.54 -13.51 -15.58
N LYS A 97 -6.95 -12.39 -16.01
CA LYS A 97 -7.49 -11.02 -15.89
C LYS A 97 -8.92 -10.87 -16.44
N ALA A 98 -9.25 -11.62 -17.51
CA ALA A 98 -10.58 -11.62 -18.11
C ALA A 98 -11.66 -12.23 -17.20
N PHE A 99 -11.28 -13.20 -16.38
CA PHE A 99 -12.19 -13.84 -15.42
C PHE A 99 -12.61 -12.87 -14.30
N TYR A 100 -11.70 -11.96 -13.87
CA TYR A 100 -12.00 -10.98 -12.82
C TYR A 100 -12.98 -9.91 -13.28
N GLN A 101 -12.88 -9.46 -14.52
CA GLN A 101 -13.73 -8.37 -15.01
C GLN A 101 -15.18 -8.80 -15.24
N GLU A 102 -15.42 -10.05 -15.62
CA GLU A 102 -16.76 -10.51 -16.07
C GLU A 102 -17.55 -11.30 -15.02
N LYS A 103 -16.90 -12.04 -14.13
CA LYS A 103 -17.59 -12.97 -13.21
C LYS A 103 -17.48 -12.64 -11.73
N LEU A 104 -16.50 -11.89 -11.28
CA LEU A 104 -16.33 -11.57 -9.85
C LEU A 104 -17.42 -10.63 -9.31
N THR A 105 -17.96 -9.76 -10.13
CA THR A 105 -19.06 -8.86 -9.75
C THR A 105 -20.37 -9.59 -9.47
N GLN A 106 -20.54 -10.83 -9.98
CA GLN A 106 -21.80 -11.59 -9.81
C GLN A 106 -21.76 -12.62 -8.67
N SER A 107 -20.60 -13.16 -8.32
CA SER A 107 -20.52 -14.30 -7.37
C SER A 107 -19.61 -14.09 -6.16
N VAL A 108 -18.80 -13.03 -6.12
CA VAL A 108 -17.86 -12.74 -5.02
C VAL A 108 -18.14 -11.38 -4.41
N GLN A 109 -18.56 -11.39 -3.15
CA GLN A 109 -18.66 -10.18 -2.35
C GLN A 109 -17.46 -10.08 -1.43
N VAL A 110 -16.60 -9.07 -1.65
CA VAL A 110 -15.53 -8.73 -0.72
C VAL A 110 -16.10 -7.79 0.34
N LYS A 111 -16.24 -8.30 1.56
CA LYS A 111 -16.54 -7.48 2.74
C LYS A 111 -15.20 -7.11 3.37
N GLY A 112 -14.77 -5.89 3.12
CA GLY A 112 -13.52 -5.34 3.64
C GLY A 112 -13.75 -4.15 4.57
N PHE A 113 -12.70 -3.41 4.82
CA PHE A 113 -12.77 -2.15 5.56
C PHE A 113 -13.61 -1.14 4.79
N GLN A 114 -14.37 -0.31 5.51
CA GLN A 114 -14.96 0.89 4.92
C GLN A 114 -13.83 1.87 4.64
N TYR A 115 -13.73 2.30 3.40
CA TYR A 115 -12.75 3.30 3.00
C TYR A 115 -13.30 4.69 3.34
N GLU A 116 -12.40 5.55 3.82
CA GLU A 116 -12.72 6.97 4.00
C GLU A 116 -12.94 7.60 2.61
N ASP A 117 -14.08 8.29 2.43
CA ASP A 117 -14.34 8.99 1.17
C ASP A 117 -13.51 10.28 1.09
N ILE A 118 -12.51 10.26 0.24
CA ILE A 118 -11.63 11.40 -0.03
C ILE A 118 -11.90 12.06 -1.39
N SER A 119 -12.99 11.71 -2.06
CA SER A 119 -13.32 12.24 -3.40
C SER A 119 -13.34 13.78 -3.44
N HIS A 120 -13.81 14.42 -2.36
CA HIS A 120 -13.80 15.87 -2.21
C HIS A 120 -12.40 16.48 -1.99
N LEU A 121 -11.37 15.67 -1.68
CA LEU A 121 -9.98 16.08 -1.46
C LEU A 121 -9.05 15.67 -2.61
N LYS A 122 -9.61 15.29 -3.76
CA LYS A 122 -8.83 14.82 -4.92
C LYS A 122 -7.73 15.79 -5.30
N ALA A 123 -8.03 17.08 -5.45
CA ALA A 123 -7.03 18.09 -5.82
C ALA A 123 -5.87 18.18 -4.81
N GLN A 124 -6.17 18.03 -3.51
CA GLN A 124 -5.16 18.01 -2.46
C GLN A 124 -4.32 16.73 -2.50
N PHE A 125 -4.93 15.60 -2.82
CA PHE A 125 -4.24 14.30 -2.99
C PHE A 125 -3.27 14.34 -4.17
N ASP A 126 -3.72 14.85 -5.32
CA ASP A 126 -2.91 14.99 -6.53
C ASP A 126 -1.73 15.95 -6.30
N LEU A 127 -1.97 17.06 -5.60
CA LEU A 127 -0.93 18.02 -5.24
C LEU A 127 0.15 17.40 -4.35
N LEU A 128 -0.24 16.59 -3.35
CA LEU A 128 0.69 15.85 -2.51
C LEU A 128 1.49 14.81 -3.30
N ASN A 129 0.81 14.05 -4.15
CA ASN A 129 1.46 13.05 -4.98
C ASN A 129 2.50 13.66 -5.90
N GLN A 130 2.18 14.81 -6.51
CA GLN A 130 3.12 15.58 -7.32
C GLN A 130 4.32 16.08 -6.48
N ALA A 131 4.08 16.63 -5.29
CA ALA A 131 5.15 17.11 -4.41
C ALA A 131 6.11 15.98 -4.00
N ILE A 132 5.59 14.77 -3.74
CA ILE A 132 6.40 13.58 -3.45
C ILE A 132 7.26 13.21 -4.67
N HIS A 133 6.65 13.14 -5.85
CA HIS A 133 7.34 12.78 -7.08
C HIS A 133 8.46 13.78 -7.43
N GLU A 134 8.20 15.07 -7.24
CA GLU A 134 9.16 16.13 -7.49
C GLU A 134 10.15 16.37 -6.33
N SER A 135 10.04 15.62 -5.22
CA SER A 135 10.84 15.82 -4.00
C SER A 135 10.79 17.26 -3.47
N LYS A 136 9.63 17.89 -3.54
CA LYS A 136 9.38 19.23 -3.02
C LYS A 136 8.88 19.20 -1.58
N LYS A 137 9.36 20.14 -0.79
CA LYS A 137 8.83 20.34 0.57
C LYS A 137 7.42 20.91 0.51
N ILE A 138 6.65 20.62 1.55
CA ILE A 138 5.27 21.08 1.71
C ILE A 138 5.08 21.76 3.06
N SER A 139 4.10 22.63 3.15
CA SER A 139 3.61 23.18 4.41
C SER A 139 2.12 23.01 4.53
N PHE A 140 1.63 22.81 5.74
CA PHE A 140 0.20 22.63 5.99
C PHE A 140 -0.18 22.86 7.46
N LYS A 141 -1.47 23.09 7.70
CA LYS A 141 -2.08 23.03 9.02
C LYS A 141 -2.64 21.61 9.29
N TYR A 142 -2.37 21.11 10.49
CA TYR A 142 -2.82 19.79 10.93
C TYR A 142 -3.62 19.86 12.21
N LYS A 143 -4.81 19.30 12.21
CA LYS A 143 -5.69 19.23 13.37
C LYS A 143 -5.57 17.86 14.02
N LYS A 144 -4.90 17.79 15.18
CA LYS A 144 -4.87 16.56 15.96
C LYS A 144 -6.24 16.29 16.59
N LEU A 145 -6.69 15.02 16.58
CA LEU A 145 -7.96 14.64 17.22
C LEU A 145 -7.97 14.91 18.74
N SER A 146 -6.81 14.90 19.38
CA SER A 146 -6.66 15.10 20.82
C SER A 146 -6.61 16.58 21.25
N THR A 147 -6.53 17.52 20.32
CA THR A 147 -6.40 18.95 20.63
C THR A 147 -7.30 19.80 19.76
N THR A 148 -7.79 20.91 20.31
CA THR A 148 -8.58 21.90 19.55
C THR A 148 -7.70 22.85 18.72
N GLN A 149 -6.40 22.87 18.94
CA GLN A 149 -5.46 23.75 18.26
C GLN A 149 -4.87 23.10 17.01
N ASN A 150 -4.84 23.87 15.92
CA ASN A 150 -4.11 23.50 14.71
C ASN A 150 -2.62 23.73 14.92
N SER A 151 -1.81 22.76 14.50
CA SER A 151 -0.35 22.90 14.44
C SER A 151 0.08 23.09 12.99
N PHE A 152 1.05 23.98 12.77
CA PHE A 152 1.65 24.19 11.46
C PHE A 152 2.86 23.28 11.30
N TYR A 153 2.99 22.66 10.13
CA TYR A 153 4.08 21.76 9.79
C TYR A 153 4.71 22.13 8.46
N GLN A 154 6.03 21.97 8.39
CA GLN A 154 6.81 22.00 7.18
C GLN A 154 7.51 20.66 7.03
N ILE A 155 7.16 19.90 5.98
CA ILE A 155 7.48 18.49 5.84
C ILE A 155 8.16 18.23 4.50
N SER A 156 9.15 17.34 4.52
CA SER A 156 9.63 16.63 3.34
C SER A 156 8.75 15.39 3.16
N PRO A 157 7.84 15.34 2.18
CA PRO A 157 6.90 14.23 1.99
C PRO A 157 7.58 13.06 1.26
N TYR A 158 7.35 11.83 1.74
CA TYR A 158 7.98 10.63 1.16
C TYR A 158 6.97 9.67 0.53
N LEU A 159 5.82 9.46 1.16
CA LEU A 159 4.85 8.45 0.73
C LEU A 159 3.43 8.80 1.17
N LEU A 160 2.46 8.57 0.27
CA LEU A 160 1.06 8.40 0.63
C LEU A 160 0.77 6.91 0.76
N THR A 161 0.27 6.48 1.92
CA THR A 161 -0.07 5.08 2.19
C THR A 161 -1.49 4.95 2.69
N ASN A 162 -2.20 3.91 2.22
CA ASN A 162 -3.52 3.56 2.74
C ASN A 162 -3.38 2.39 3.71
N LYS A 163 -3.90 2.54 4.93
CA LYS A 163 -3.98 1.46 5.89
C LYS A 163 -5.36 1.41 6.51
N ASN A 164 -5.99 0.25 6.44
CA ASN A 164 -7.34 0.02 6.95
C ASN A 164 -8.39 1.03 6.41
N GLY A 165 -8.23 1.45 5.15
CA GLY A 165 -9.17 2.37 4.50
C GLY A 165 -8.90 3.85 4.73
N ILE A 166 -7.89 4.23 5.51
CA ILE A 166 -7.51 5.62 5.81
C ILE A 166 -6.20 5.95 5.12
N TRP A 167 -6.13 7.14 4.52
CA TRP A 167 -4.92 7.63 3.87
C TRP A 167 -4.03 8.40 4.85
N TYR A 168 -2.74 8.16 4.75
CA TYR A 168 -1.71 8.78 5.56
C TYR A 168 -0.59 9.33 4.70
N LEU A 169 -0.09 10.50 5.08
CA LEU A 169 1.14 11.07 4.58
C LEU A 169 2.29 10.70 5.53
N VAL A 170 3.33 10.08 5.01
CA VAL A 170 4.58 9.81 5.74
C VAL A 170 5.64 10.79 5.26
N GLY A 171 6.34 11.41 6.19
CA GLY A 171 7.37 12.40 5.89
C GLY A 171 8.28 12.71 7.05
N THR A 172 9.21 13.67 6.86
CA THR A 172 10.09 14.17 7.91
C THR A 172 9.80 15.63 8.21
N ASP A 173 9.77 15.97 9.50
CA ASP A 173 9.47 17.34 9.97
C ASP A 173 10.74 18.19 9.96
N ASN A 174 10.82 19.13 9.02
CA ASN A 174 11.98 19.98 8.83
C ASN A 174 12.22 20.92 10.02
N ASN A 175 11.18 21.23 10.81
CA ASN A 175 11.29 22.07 12.01
C ASN A 175 11.75 21.27 13.26
N GLN A 176 11.85 19.95 13.16
CA GLN A 176 12.23 19.06 14.27
C GLN A 176 13.34 18.09 13.88
N ASN A 177 14.42 18.61 13.28
CA ASN A 177 15.61 17.84 12.87
C ASN A 177 15.24 16.60 12.03
N ASP A 178 14.37 16.80 11.05
CA ASP A 178 13.88 15.74 10.14
C ASP A 178 13.30 14.52 10.86
N LYS A 179 12.66 14.78 12.01
CA LYS A 179 11.95 13.72 12.73
C LYS A 179 10.85 13.12 11.87
N GLN A 180 10.85 11.81 11.78
CA GLN A 180 9.85 11.04 11.05
C GLN A 180 8.46 11.24 11.66
N LYS A 181 7.47 11.50 10.80
CA LYS A 181 6.07 11.72 11.20
C LYS A 181 5.10 11.14 10.18
N THR A 182 3.94 10.73 10.71
CA THR A 182 2.81 10.27 9.91
C THR A 182 1.60 11.13 10.22
N PHE A 183 0.89 11.55 9.18
CA PHE A 183 -0.26 12.44 9.26
C PHE A 183 -1.46 11.78 8.57
N CYS A 184 -2.62 11.77 9.23
CA CYS A 184 -3.87 11.39 8.56
C CYS A 184 -4.19 12.43 7.48
N PHE A 185 -4.40 11.98 6.25
CA PHE A 185 -4.57 12.86 5.09
C PHE A 185 -5.75 13.83 5.24
N THR A 186 -6.89 13.32 5.72
CA THR A 186 -8.12 14.12 5.87
C THR A 186 -8.05 15.17 6.99
N GLN A 187 -7.00 15.12 7.83
CA GLN A 187 -6.74 16.12 8.87
C GLN A 187 -5.79 17.23 8.41
N ILE A 188 -5.27 17.13 7.18
CA ILE A 188 -4.41 18.14 6.55
C ILE A 188 -5.30 19.24 5.95
N SER A 189 -4.96 20.48 6.19
CA SER A 189 -5.63 21.65 5.62
C SER A 189 -4.62 22.74 5.25
N GLN A 190 -5.00 23.63 4.34
CA GLN A 190 -4.13 24.71 3.86
C GLN A 190 -2.76 24.17 3.40
N LEU A 191 -2.81 23.17 2.53
CA LEU A 191 -1.64 22.55 1.94
C LEU A 191 -1.03 23.49 0.88
N GLU A 192 0.27 23.73 1.00
CA GLU A 192 1.06 24.51 0.05
C GLU A 192 2.32 23.72 -0.33
N VAL A 193 2.66 23.67 -1.61
CA VAL A 193 3.91 23.12 -2.12
C VAL A 193 4.95 24.24 -2.17
N LEU A 194 6.06 24.01 -1.49
CA LEU A 194 7.14 24.99 -1.43
C LEU A 194 8.07 24.90 -2.66
N ALA A 195 8.77 25.97 -2.97
CA ALA A 195 9.78 25.96 -4.03
C ALA A 195 11.02 25.13 -3.67
N GLU A 196 11.20 24.84 -2.40
CA GLU A 196 12.35 24.09 -1.89
C GLU A 196 12.24 22.60 -2.19
N HIS A 197 13.35 22.03 -2.68
CA HIS A 197 13.52 20.59 -2.84
C HIS A 197 14.22 19.99 -1.62
N PHE A 198 14.02 18.69 -1.40
CA PHE A 198 14.80 17.91 -0.44
C PHE A 198 15.46 16.72 -1.13
N ILE A 199 16.50 16.18 -0.53
CA ILE A 199 17.17 14.98 -1.01
C ILE A 199 16.54 13.79 -0.30
N PRO A 200 15.85 12.89 -1.03
CA PRO A 200 15.21 11.71 -0.43
C PRO A 200 16.23 10.78 0.21
N ASN A 201 15.98 10.36 1.45
CA ASN A 201 16.76 9.34 2.13
C ASN A 201 16.26 7.94 1.71
N GLN A 202 17.08 7.22 0.93
CA GLN A 202 16.73 5.90 0.39
C GLN A 202 16.51 4.84 1.50
N GLN A 203 17.30 4.89 2.58
CA GLN A 203 17.12 3.98 3.71
C GLN A 203 15.76 4.17 4.38
N PHE A 204 15.32 5.44 4.51
CA PHE A 204 14.01 5.72 5.06
C PHE A 204 12.88 5.26 4.13
N ILE A 205 13.02 5.40 2.82
CA ILE A 205 12.06 4.88 1.83
C ILE A 205 11.94 3.36 1.95
N GLU A 206 13.05 2.65 2.06
CA GLU A 206 13.05 1.19 2.25
C GLU A 206 12.42 0.78 3.58
N GLN A 207 12.70 1.49 4.66
CA GLN A 207 12.07 1.25 5.96
C GLN A 207 10.55 1.41 5.90
N ILE A 208 10.05 2.49 5.27
CA ILE A 208 8.60 2.71 5.11
C ILE A 208 7.96 1.59 4.29
N LYS A 209 8.57 1.21 3.17
CA LYS A 209 8.02 0.19 2.27
C LYS A 209 7.98 -1.22 2.89
N ASN A 210 8.95 -1.51 3.76
CA ASN A 210 9.10 -2.82 4.39
C ASN A 210 8.43 -2.91 5.77
N SER A 211 7.81 -1.83 6.25
CA SER A 211 7.15 -1.78 7.56
C SER A 211 5.64 -1.80 7.42
N ASP A 212 4.99 -2.70 8.14
CA ASP A 212 3.54 -2.71 8.31
C ASP A 212 3.06 -1.64 9.33
N SER A 213 3.99 -0.95 10.00
CA SER A 213 3.69 0.09 10.97
C SER A 213 3.46 1.45 10.30
N LEU A 214 2.42 2.18 10.75
CA LEU A 214 2.19 3.57 10.33
C LEU A 214 3.01 4.59 11.11
N SER A 215 3.42 4.22 12.31
CA SER A 215 4.05 5.14 13.24
C SER A 215 5.55 4.92 13.27
N HIS A 216 6.30 5.81 12.65
CA HIS A 216 7.76 5.73 12.58
C HIS A 216 8.47 6.47 13.75
N GLY A 217 7.72 6.90 14.80
CA GLY A 217 8.27 7.71 15.90
C GLY A 217 8.77 6.89 17.09
N ASN A 218 7.90 6.37 17.93
CA ASN A 218 8.27 5.58 19.12
C ASN A 218 8.26 4.09 18.78
N VAL A 219 9.33 3.60 18.19
CA VAL A 219 9.44 2.19 17.79
C VAL A 219 9.96 1.36 18.95
N ILE A 220 9.27 0.26 19.26
CA ILE A 220 9.74 -0.80 20.14
C ILE A 220 10.40 -1.86 19.27
N THR A 221 11.61 -2.26 19.63
CA THR A 221 12.39 -3.22 18.85
C THR A 221 11.68 -4.56 18.73
N GLU A 222 11.09 -5.04 19.83
CA GLU A 222 10.36 -6.31 19.88
C GLU A 222 9.24 -6.26 20.92
N VAL A 223 8.07 -6.75 20.53
CA VAL A 223 6.95 -7.04 21.43
C VAL A 223 6.65 -8.52 21.35
N VAL A 224 6.73 -9.23 22.47
CA VAL A 224 6.38 -10.65 22.56
C VAL A 224 4.96 -10.78 23.09
N ILE A 225 4.15 -11.55 22.38
CA ILE A 225 2.72 -11.73 22.65
C ILE A 225 2.43 -13.22 22.71
N GLN A 226 1.78 -13.64 23.79
CA GLN A 226 1.21 -14.98 23.94
C GLN A 226 -0.20 -14.97 23.36
N VAL A 227 -0.50 -15.95 22.54
CA VAL A 227 -1.80 -16.17 21.90
C VAL A 227 -2.37 -17.47 22.39
N SER A 228 -3.59 -17.45 22.94
CA SER A 228 -4.26 -18.65 23.43
C SER A 228 -4.49 -19.68 22.34
N ALA A 229 -4.65 -20.95 22.70
CA ALA A 229 -4.95 -22.04 21.77
C ALA A 229 -6.21 -21.79 20.93
N PHE A 230 -7.21 -21.08 21.47
CA PHE A 230 -8.41 -20.67 20.76
C PHE A 230 -8.10 -19.71 19.61
N ALA A 231 -7.26 -18.70 19.84
CA ALA A 231 -6.93 -17.68 18.87
C ALA A 231 -5.82 -18.11 17.90
N ALA A 232 -4.99 -19.08 18.27
CA ALA A 232 -3.84 -19.54 17.49
C ALA A 232 -4.13 -19.81 16.00
N PRO A 233 -5.23 -20.49 15.59
CA PRO A 233 -5.52 -20.74 14.20
C PRO A 233 -5.71 -19.47 13.36
N PHE A 234 -6.20 -18.38 13.94
CA PHE A 234 -6.40 -17.10 13.25
C PHE A 234 -5.05 -16.44 12.93
N PHE A 235 -4.11 -16.47 13.87
CA PHE A 235 -2.77 -15.88 13.75
C PHE A 235 -1.84 -16.74 12.86
N LEU A 236 -2.08 -18.03 12.77
CA LEU A 236 -1.36 -18.92 11.84
C LEU A 236 -1.86 -18.78 10.40
N ARG A 237 -3.13 -18.44 10.21
CA ARG A 237 -3.73 -18.28 8.87
C ARG A 237 -3.26 -17.02 8.16
N ARG A 238 -3.04 -15.93 8.90
CA ARG A 238 -2.57 -14.65 8.38
C ARG A 238 -1.88 -13.84 9.48
N ASN A 239 -0.98 -12.97 9.09
CA ASN A 239 -0.38 -12.02 10.02
C ASN A 239 -1.43 -11.00 10.46
N LEU A 240 -1.80 -11.03 11.74
CA LEU A 240 -2.72 -10.09 12.36
C LEU A 240 -2.00 -9.00 13.15
N LEU A 241 -0.76 -9.27 13.56
CA LEU A 241 0.14 -8.28 14.15
C LEU A 241 1.07 -7.71 13.08
N PRO A 242 1.42 -6.42 13.14
CA PRO A 242 2.41 -5.85 12.25
C PRO A 242 3.78 -6.52 12.46
N ASN A 243 4.48 -6.81 11.38
CA ASN A 243 5.79 -7.50 11.38
C ASN A 243 5.80 -8.78 12.21
N GLN A 244 4.71 -9.56 12.15
CA GLN A 244 4.52 -10.78 12.95
C GLN A 244 5.52 -11.87 12.60
N LYS A 245 6.13 -12.46 13.65
CA LYS A 245 6.98 -13.66 13.56
C LYS A 245 6.51 -14.70 14.56
N LEU A 246 6.46 -15.96 14.15
CA LEU A 246 6.22 -17.07 15.06
C LEU A 246 7.54 -17.42 15.77
N LEU A 247 7.59 -17.22 17.09
CA LEU A 247 8.73 -17.64 17.92
C LEU A 247 8.60 -19.10 18.32
N HIS A 248 7.44 -19.46 18.85
CA HIS A 248 7.25 -20.82 19.37
C HIS A 248 5.78 -21.24 19.34
N LYS A 249 5.55 -22.53 19.14
CA LYS A 249 4.25 -23.19 19.32
C LYS A 249 4.34 -24.10 20.54
N LEU A 250 3.56 -23.79 21.56
CA LEU A 250 3.56 -24.54 22.82
C LEU A 250 2.77 -25.84 22.68
N GLU A 251 3.07 -26.82 23.54
CA GLU A 251 2.41 -28.14 23.53
C GLU A 251 0.91 -28.06 23.79
N ASN A 252 0.46 -27.08 24.58
CA ASN A 252 -0.95 -26.80 24.84
C ASN A 252 -1.69 -26.11 23.68
N GLY A 253 -1.03 -25.89 22.54
CA GLY A 253 -1.58 -25.25 21.36
C GLY A 253 -1.52 -23.72 21.34
N GLU A 254 -0.98 -23.09 22.39
CA GLU A 254 -0.73 -21.66 22.41
C GLU A 254 0.47 -21.27 21.53
N LEU A 255 0.56 -19.98 21.16
CA LEU A 255 1.66 -19.46 20.40
C LEU A 255 2.39 -18.36 21.16
N LEU A 256 3.69 -18.28 20.97
CA LEU A 256 4.47 -17.08 21.24
C LEU A 256 4.81 -16.42 19.91
N LEU A 257 4.37 -15.19 19.74
CA LEU A 257 4.61 -14.36 18.56
C LEU A 257 5.48 -13.18 18.94
N ALA A 258 6.40 -12.80 18.05
CA ALA A 258 7.07 -11.52 18.11
C ALA A 258 6.47 -10.57 17.09
N SER A 259 6.46 -9.28 17.44
CA SER A 259 6.16 -8.17 16.56
C SER A 259 7.34 -7.22 16.63
N GLU A 260 8.12 -7.13 15.54
CA GLU A 260 9.40 -6.40 15.55
C GLU A 260 9.25 -4.98 14.97
N ASN A 261 10.03 -4.04 15.52
CA ASN A 261 10.09 -2.64 15.05
C ASN A 261 8.70 -2.01 14.89
N VAL A 262 7.91 -2.06 15.94
CA VAL A 262 6.51 -1.64 15.94
C VAL A 262 6.23 -0.52 16.93
N ASN A 263 5.20 0.26 16.62
CA ASN A 263 4.73 1.29 17.54
C ASN A 263 3.66 0.72 18.49
N PRO A 264 3.64 1.11 19.78
CA PRO A 264 2.59 0.75 20.73
C PRO A 264 1.16 0.97 20.21
N LEU A 265 0.95 2.05 19.46
CA LEU A 265 -0.35 2.39 18.87
C LEU A 265 -0.83 1.41 17.79
N ASP A 266 0.08 0.65 17.19
CA ASP A 266 -0.28 -0.39 16.24
C ASP A 266 -0.58 -1.74 16.92
N ILE A 267 -0.03 -1.99 18.12
CA ILE A 267 -0.15 -3.26 18.85
C ILE A 267 -1.32 -3.24 19.84
N LEU A 268 -1.41 -2.21 20.68
CA LEU A 268 -2.39 -2.15 21.77
C LEU A 268 -3.84 -2.35 21.28
N PRO A 269 -4.32 -1.70 20.19
CA PRO A 269 -5.68 -1.91 19.72
C PRO A 269 -5.96 -3.35 19.28
N ILE A 270 -4.95 -4.02 18.70
CA ILE A 270 -5.10 -5.42 18.28
C ILE A 270 -5.21 -6.33 19.49
N VAL A 271 -4.34 -6.14 20.49
CA VAL A 271 -4.40 -6.94 21.73
C VAL A 271 -5.72 -6.70 22.45
N GLN A 272 -6.19 -5.45 22.54
CA GLN A 272 -7.49 -5.11 23.13
C GLN A 272 -8.67 -5.77 22.40
N TYR A 273 -8.63 -5.81 21.07
CA TYR A 273 -9.66 -6.48 20.27
C TYR A 273 -9.75 -7.99 20.54
N TRP A 274 -8.62 -8.62 20.83
CA TRP A 274 -8.52 -10.06 21.06
C TRP A 274 -8.57 -10.47 22.55
N ILE A 275 -8.87 -9.57 23.47
CA ILE A 275 -9.05 -9.94 24.89
C ILE A 275 -10.19 -10.98 25.02
N PRO A 276 -10.02 -12.07 25.83
CA PRO A 276 -8.89 -12.38 26.71
C PRO A 276 -7.79 -13.25 26.07
N HIS A 277 -7.75 -13.38 24.77
CA HIS A 277 -6.95 -14.39 24.06
C HIS A 277 -5.51 -13.97 23.74
N LEU A 278 -5.17 -12.69 23.91
CA LEU A 278 -3.82 -12.18 23.73
C LEU A 278 -3.30 -11.58 25.04
N ALA A 279 -2.04 -11.91 25.36
CA ALA A 279 -1.34 -11.32 26.49
C ALA A 279 0.03 -10.81 26.04
N ILE A 280 0.37 -9.56 26.39
CA ILE A 280 1.70 -9.00 26.15
C ILE A 280 2.63 -9.59 27.22
N ILE A 281 3.67 -10.30 26.79
CA ILE A 281 4.69 -10.89 27.68
C ILE A 281 5.85 -9.89 27.85
N SER A 282 6.24 -9.21 26.80
CA SER A 282 7.33 -8.22 26.79
C SER A 282 7.03 -7.11 25.77
N PRO A 283 7.43 -5.85 26.02
CA PRO A 283 8.03 -5.34 27.26
C PRO A 283 7.00 -5.04 28.35
N GLN A 284 7.42 -5.12 29.63
CA GLN A 284 6.55 -4.86 30.79
C GLN A 284 5.88 -3.47 30.76
N LYS A 285 6.58 -2.46 30.22
CA LYS A 285 6.01 -1.10 30.09
C LYS A 285 4.73 -1.12 29.24
N LEU A 286 4.72 -1.84 28.12
CA LEU A 286 3.56 -1.93 27.23
C LEU A 286 2.43 -2.75 27.88
N GLN A 287 2.78 -3.80 28.62
CA GLN A 287 1.84 -4.57 29.42
C GLN A 287 1.14 -3.68 30.47
N GLY A 288 1.90 -2.86 31.20
CA GLY A 288 1.37 -1.91 32.18
C GLY A 288 0.47 -0.85 31.55
N GLU A 289 0.78 -0.36 30.36
CA GLU A 289 -0.07 0.57 29.61
C GLU A 289 -1.41 -0.08 29.26
N LEU A 290 -1.40 -1.31 28.77
CA LEU A 290 -2.62 -2.09 28.50
C LEU A 290 -3.47 -2.26 29.77
N GLN A 291 -2.86 -2.65 30.89
CA GLN A 291 -3.55 -2.81 32.16
C GLN A 291 -4.22 -1.52 32.63
N ASN A 292 -3.51 -0.41 32.56
CA ASN A 292 -4.05 0.90 32.91
C ASN A 292 -5.25 1.29 32.04
N ASN A 293 -5.19 1.03 30.72
CA ASN A 293 -6.31 1.29 29.83
C ASN A 293 -7.54 0.45 30.18
N LEU A 294 -7.34 -0.81 30.56
CA LEU A 294 -8.42 -1.70 30.97
C LEU A 294 -9.05 -1.30 32.32
N VAL A 295 -8.23 -0.92 33.30
CA VAL A 295 -8.71 -0.41 34.59
C VAL A 295 -9.52 0.87 34.36
N GLN A 296 -9.05 1.82 33.55
CA GLN A 296 -9.81 3.02 33.23
C GLN A 296 -11.16 2.69 32.56
N TYR A 297 -11.20 1.70 31.68
CA TYR A 297 -12.43 1.25 31.05
C TYR A 297 -13.40 0.69 32.08
N LEU A 298 -12.96 -0.22 33.00
CA LEU A 298 -13.79 -0.82 34.03
C LEU A 298 -14.35 0.25 34.97
N ASN A 299 -13.52 1.18 35.44
CA ASN A 299 -13.95 2.27 36.32
C ASN A 299 -15.03 3.15 35.66
N LYS A 300 -15.00 3.35 34.34
CA LYS A 300 -16.05 4.07 33.60
C LYS A 300 -17.35 3.29 33.50
N MET A 301 -17.31 1.96 33.58
CA MET A 301 -18.52 1.13 33.57
C MET A 301 -19.19 1.12 34.94
N GLU A 302 -18.38 1.11 36.00
CA GLU A 302 -18.88 1.08 37.41
C GLU A 302 -19.44 2.44 37.86
N SER A 303 -19.03 3.55 37.18
CA SER A 303 -19.48 4.92 37.49
C SER A 303 -20.77 5.33 36.74
N LYS A 304 -21.39 4.41 36.00
CA LYS A 304 -22.73 4.55 35.40
C LYS A 304 -23.78 3.73 36.14
#